data_2e7d8a960885db73d06a29de07b4fe79
#
_entry.id   2e7d8a960885db73d06a29de07b4fe79
#
_cell.length_a   1.000
_cell.length_b   1.000
_cell.length_c   1.000
_cell.angle_alpha   90.00
_cell.angle_beta   90.00
_cell.angle_gamma   90.00
#
_symmetry.space_group_name_H-M   'P 1'
#
loop_
_entity.id
_entity.type
_entity.pdbx_description
1 polymer ?
#
loop_
_entity_poly.entity_id
_entity_poly.type
_entity_poly.pdbx_seq_one_letter_code
_entity_poly.pdbx_strand_id
1 'polypeptide(L)'
;MASPEILAPQPPPPPQPRYTVFRGPNGIRAGWRVLIFLALVAGIGLTIGLLVGVIVALRGSAGARPSFGVSGLTPLGLSLSEGSLLLLTAVAAWIMSLIEHRPWGDYGLPVRSAFGKDFWIGTFGGFLAISASLAGIFLFRGFRITGVATHGSTLAMAIAAWTGTFILVGLAEEFAFRGYLQYTLTAGIGFWPAAILTSLLFGVAHAGNPGESKAGLLSVVLFGLLFCFFLRRTGNLWWAVGFHAGWDWGQTFFYGVSDSGIPPYHNFLNSAFRGPQWLTGGTVGPEASVFTPVVLVIVAVLFSRFYRENRYLMPTSAARPQVSDLKPQTFDLGPQA
;
A
#
# COMPACT_ATOMS: atom_id res chain seq x y z
N MET A 1 -48.24 -52.19 -27.32
CA MET A 1 -47.58 -52.21 -25.99
C MET A 1 -46.18 -51.69 -26.19
N ALA A 2 -45.88 -50.51 -25.71
CA ALA A 2 -44.52 -49.95 -25.76
C ALA A 2 -43.70 -50.54 -24.60
N SER A 3 -42.51 -51.05 -24.88
CA SER A 3 -41.60 -51.60 -23.87
C SER A 3 -41.14 -50.48 -22.94
N PRO A 4 -41.04 -50.70 -21.64
CA PRO A 4 -40.53 -49.67 -20.69
C PRO A 4 -39.04 -49.41 -20.97
N GLU A 5 -38.74 -48.18 -21.22
CA GLU A 5 -37.37 -47.68 -21.38
C GLU A 5 -36.65 -47.79 -20.01
N ILE A 6 -35.70 -48.71 -19.88
CA ILE A 6 -34.90 -48.91 -18.66
C ILE A 6 -33.89 -47.76 -18.62
N LEU A 7 -34.21 -46.72 -17.85
CA LEU A 7 -33.27 -45.62 -17.55
C LEU A 7 -32.01 -46.23 -16.93
N ALA A 8 -30.86 -45.99 -17.59
CA ALA A 8 -29.57 -46.37 -17.05
C ALA A 8 -29.33 -45.74 -15.66
N PRO A 9 -28.76 -46.44 -14.68
CA PRO A 9 -28.50 -45.87 -13.38
C PRO A 9 -27.62 -44.65 -13.49
N GLN A 10 -28.05 -43.55 -12.85
CA GLN A 10 -27.25 -42.34 -12.82
C GLN A 10 -25.91 -42.57 -12.11
N PRO A 11 -24.80 -42.04 -12.64
CA PRO A 11 -23.50 -42.21 -11.97
C PRO A 11 -23.57 -41.60 -10.55
N PRO A 12 -22.88 -42.23 -9.57
CA PRO A 12 -22.87 -41.72 -8.21
C PRO A 12 -22.42 -40.26 -8.16
N PRO A 13 -23.01 -39.43 -7.30
CA PRO A 13 -22.62 -38.05 -7.17
C PRO A 13 -21.12 -37.97 -6.81
N PRO A 14 -20.38 -36.96 -7.36
CA PRO A 14 -18.96 -36.79 -7.10
C PRO A 14 -18.72 -36.66 -5.57
N PRO A 15 -17.62 -37.22 -5.05
CA PRO A 15 -17.33 -37.16 -3.63
C PRO A 15 -17.26 -35.71 -3.14
N GLN A 16 -18.00 -35.40 -2.09
CA GLN A 16 -18.02 -34.06 -1.54
C GLN A 16 -16.64 -33.67 -1.00
N PRO A 17 -16.15 -32.46 -1.29
CA PRO A 17 -14.84 -32.02 -0.83
C PRO A 17 -14.78 -32.04 0.71
N ARG A 18 -13.79 -32.73 1.27
CA ARG A 18 -13.56 -32.77 2.71
C ARG A 18 -12.93 -31.45 3.16
N TYR A 19 -13.70 -30.63 3.86
CA TYR A 19 -13.18 -29.41 4.49
C TYR A 19 -12.43 -29.77 5.78
N THR A 20 -11.30 -29.08 6.00
CA THR A 20 -10.45 -29.24 7.19
C THR A 20 -10.23 -27.88 7.87
N VAL A 21 -9.52 -27.86 9.00
CA VAL A 21 -9.09 -26.61 9.64
C VAL A 21 -8.21 -25.77 8.69
N PHE A 22 -7.42 -26.45 7.84
CA PHE A 22 -6.52 -25.79 6.88
C PHE A 22 -7.19 -25.42 5.56
N ARG A 23 -8.10 -26.25 5.07
CA ARG A 23 -8.74 -26.10 3.76
C ARG A 23 -10.24 -25.88 3.90
N GLY A 24 -10.72 -24.86 3.20
CA GLY A 24 -12.14 -24.56 3.01
C GLY A 24 -12.55 -24.76 1.56
N PRO A 25 -13.78 -24.30 1.20
CA PRO A 25 -14.28 -24.36 -0.18
C PRO A 25 -13.33 -23.70 -1.19
N ASN A 26 -12.56 -22.75 -0.74
CA ASN A 26 -11.72 -21.86 -1.53
C ASN A 26 -10.22 -22.18 -1.40
N GLY A 27 -9.83 -23.40 -1.07
CA GLY A 27 -8.45 -23.79 -0.84
C GLY A 27 -8.00 -23.51 0.59
N ILE A 28 -6.76 -23.05 0.77
CA ILE A 28 -6.22 -22.71 2.10
C ILE A 28 -7.03 -21.55 2.69
N ARG A 29 -7.51 -21.68 3.95
CA ARG A 29 -8.27 -20.62 4.62
C ARG A 29 -7.44 -19.35 4.80
N ALA A 30 -8.09 -18.18 4.70
CA ALA A 30 -7.44 -16.88 4.72
C ALA A 30 -6.50 -16.67 5.93
N GLY A 31 -6.89 -17.11 7.12
CA GLY A 31 -6.05 -17.02 8.32
C GLY A 31 -4.69 -17.74 8.16
N TRP A 32 -4.69 -18.95 7.62
CA TRP A 32 -3.44 -19.69 7.34
C TRP A 32 -2.61 -19.03 6.24
N ARG A 33 -3.25 -18.50 5.22
CA ARG A 33 -2.57 -17.76 4.15
C ARG A 33 -1.85 -16.53 4.70
N VAL A 34 -2.49 -15.76 5.59
CA VAL A 34 -1.87 -14.63 6.29
C VAL A 34 -0.69 -15.09 7.14
N LEU A 35 -0.85 -16.16 7.93
CA LEU A 35 0.24 -16.69 8.76
C LEU A 35 1.45 -17.15 7.93
N ILE A 36 1.21 -17.86 6.82
CA ILE A 36 2.27 -18.28 5.89
C ILE A 36 2.97 -17.05 5.29
N PHE A 37 2.21 -16.05 4.84
CA PHE A 37 2.77 -14.82 4.28
C PHE A 37 3.66 -14.09 5.31
N LEU A 38 3.17 -13.91 6.53
CA LEU A 38 3.94 -13.26 7.60
C LEU A 38 5.20 -14.06 7.98
N ALA A 39 5.09 -15.39 8.02
CA ALA A 39 6.23 -16.27 8.27
C ALA A 39 7.29 -16.18 7.14
N LEU A 40 6.85 -16.05 5.88
CA LEU A 40 7.75 -15.82 4.74
C LEU A 40 8.46 -14.46 4.87
N VAL A 41 7.72 -13.38 5.14
CA VAL A 41 8.32 -12.04 5.35
C VAL A 41 9.34 -12.07 6.47
N ALA A 42 8.99 -12.64 7.63
CA ALA A 42 9.89 -12.74 8.78
C ALA A 42 11.10 -13.64 8.48
N GLY A 43 10.90 -14.80 7.85
CA GLY A 43 11.97 -15.76 7.53
C GLY A 43 12.96 -15.19 6.53
N ILE A 44 12.48 -14.54 5.45
CA ILE A 44 13.35 -13.89 4.45
C ILE A 44 14.10 -12.74 5.10
N GLY A 45 13.43 -11.90 5.90
CA GLY A 45 14.06 -10.78 6.60
C GLY A 45 15.15 -11.24 7.57
N LEU A 46 14.89 -12.28 8.36
CA LEU A 46 15.87 -12.87 9.26
C LEU A 46 17.09 -13.42 8.49
N THR A 47 16.84 -14.13 7.40
CA THR A 47 17.91 -14.69 6.57
C THR A 47 18.82 -13.59 6.00
N ILE A 48 18.23 -12.53 5.44
CA ILE A 48 18.97 -11.36 4.93
C ILE A 48 19.74 -10.69 6.06
N GLY A 49 19.11 -10.46 7.21
CA GLY A 49 19.75 -9.85 8.38
C GLY A 49 20.94 -10.65 8.89
N LEU A 50 20.83 -11.98 8.95
CA LEU A 50 21.93 -12.86 9.34
C LEU A 50 23.08 -12.83 8.31
N LEU A 51 22.77 -12.88 7.02
CA LEU A 51 23.81 -12.79 5.97
C LEU A 51 24.57 -11.47 6.02
N VAL A 52 23.84 -10.35 6.16
CA VAL A 52 24.48 -9.03 6.33
C VAL A 52 25.32 -8.98 7.59
N GLY A 53 24.82 -9.50 8.71
CA GLY A 53 25.58 -9.59 9.98
C GLY A 53 26.87 -10.39 9.84
N VAL A 54 26.85 -11.54 9.17
CA VAL A 54 28.04 -12.36 8.89
C VAL A 54 29.03 -11.60 8.00
N ILE A 55 28.56 -10.95 6.93
CA ILE A 55 29.43 -10.17 6.02
C ILE A 55 30.12 -9.04 6.78
N VAL A 56 29.39 -8.32 7.64
CA VAL A 56 29.94 -7.23 8.47
C VAL A 56 30.98 -7.77 9.45
N ALA A 57 30.67 -8.90 10.10
CA ALA A 57 31.62 -9.55 11.03
C ALA A 57 32.90 -10.01 10.32
N LEU A 58 32.80 -10.63 9.12
CA LEU A 58 33.95 -11.10 8.35
C LEU A 58 34.82 -9.96 7.82
N ARG A 59 34.24 -8.80 7.55
CA ARG A 59 35.02 -7.61 7.11
C ARG A 59 35.77 -6.91 8.24
N GLY A 60 35.72 -7.41 9.46
CA GLY A 60 36.50 -6.88 10.59
C GLY A 60 36.07 -5.48 11.05
N SER A 61 34.92 -4.99 10.60
CA SER A 61 34.33 -3.73 11.06
C SER A 61 33.68 -3.90 12.44
N ALA A 62 34.45 -4.38 13.43
CA ALA A 62 34.03 -4.68 14.80
C ALA A 62 33.58 -3.44 15.61
N GLY A 63 33.31 -2.32 14.97
CA GLY A 63 32.82 -1.09 15.58
C GLY A 63 31.63 -0.43 14.89
N ALA A 64 31.34 -0.79 13.64
CA ALA A 64 30.18 -0.26 12.95
C ALA A 64 28.94 -1.13 13.26
N ARG A 65 28.30 -0.92 14.38
CA ARG A 65 26.89 -1.35 14.50
C ARG A 65 26.15 -0.66 13.36
N PRO A 66 25.45 -1.40 12.46
CA PRO A 66 24.53 -0.75 11.57
C PRO A 66 23.54 0.01 12.45
N SER A 67 23.72 1.31 12.58
CA SER A 67 22.70 2.13 13.20
C SER A 67 21.57 2.20 12.19
N PHE A 68 20.59 1.31 12.31
CA PHE A 68 19.30 1.46 11.68
C PHE A 68 18.51 2.65 12.27
N GLY A 69 19.13 3.39 13.18
CA GLY A 69 18.64 4.65 13.69
C GLY A 69 18.93 5.74 12.67
N VAL A 70 17.91 6.07 11.86
CA VAL A 70 17.97 7.17 10.91
C VAL A 70 18.08 8.46 11.69
N SER A 71 19.27 9.04 11.75
CA SER A 71 19.46 10.42 12.21
C SER A 71 18.99 11.38 11.10
N GLY A 72 17.67 11.49 10.92
CA GLY A 72 17.03 12.29 9.86
C GLY A 72 16.74 11.48 8.60
N LEU A 73 15.66 11.85 7.92
CA LEU A 73 15.24 11.27 6.62
C LEU A 73 16.25 11.68 5.54
N THR A 74 17.17 10.78 5.17
CA THR A 74 17.93 10.96 3.94
C THR A 74 17.26 10.16 2.82
N PRO A 75 17.28 10.65 1.55
CA PRO A 75 16.71 9.90 0.42
C PRO A 75 17.26 8.48 0.31
N LEU A 76 18.57 8.32 0.51
CA LEU A 76 19.22 7.01 0.44
C LEU A 76 18.80 6.09 1.60
N GLY A 77 18.80 6.59 2.84
CA GLY A 77 18.43 5.80 4.01
C GLY A 77 16.99 5.32 3.93
N LEU A 78 16.08 6.22 3.57
CA LEU A 78 14.66 5.88 3.38
C LEU A 78 14.46 4.92 2.21
N SER A 79 15.14 5.15 1.07
CA SER A 79 15.06 4.23 -0.08
C SER A 79 15.58 2.83 0.25
N LEU A 80 16.60 2.69 1.08
CA LEU A 80 17.11 1.37 1.52
C LEU A 80 16.11 0.68 2.46
N SER A 81 15.50 1.42 3.38
CA SER A 81 14.46 0.91 4.28
C SER A 81 13.25 0.42 3.50
N GLU A 82 12.65 1.32 2.72
CA GLU A 82 11.42 1.04 1.97
C GLU A 82 11.64 0.05 0.82
N GLY A 83 12.79 0.13 0.15
CA GLY A 83 13.19 -0.87 -0.84
C GLY A 83 13.31 -2.27 -0.24
N SER A 84 13.81 -2.38 1.01
CA SER A 84 13.85 -3.65 1.74
C SER A 84 12.44 -4.14 2.08
N LEU A 85 11.56 -3.28 2.56
CA LEU A 85 10.16 -3.59 2.84
C LEU A 85 9.44 -4.10 1.58
N LEU A 86 9.60 -3.37 0.47
CA LEU A 86 9.00 -3.76 -0.81
C LEU A 86 9.53 -5.11 -1.29
N LEU A 87 10.85 -5.34 -1.23
CA LEU A 87 11.46 -6.60 -1.64
C LEU A 87 10.94 -7.77 -0.81
N LEU A 88 10.92 -7.64 0.51
CA LEU A 88 10.46 -8.69 1.43
C LEU A 88 8.99 -9.05 1.16
N THR A 89 8.13 -8.06 1.09
CA THR A 89 6.69 -8.26 0.88
C THR A 89 6.38 -8.74 -0.53
N ALA A 90 7.12 -8.25 -1.54
CA ALA A 90 6.96 -8.66 -2.92
C ALA A 90 7.40 -10.13 -3.14
N VAL A 91 8.54 -10.53 -2.59
CA VAL A 91 9.01 -11.93 -2.70
C VAL A 91 8.05 -12.87 -1.95
N ALA A 92 7.60 -12.50 -0.75
CA ALA A 92 6.63 -13.30 -0.01
C ALA A 92 5.31 -13.42 -0.79
N ALA A 93 4.79 -12.32 -1.35
CA ALA A 93 3.56 -12.32 -2.16
C ALA A 93 3.73 -13.13 -3.45
N TRP A 94 4.91 -13.08 -4.08
CA TRP A 94 5.23 -13.91 -5.25
C TRP A 94 5.20 -15.40 -4.91
N ILE A 95 5.82 -15.82 -3.79
CA ILE A 95 5.76 -17.21 -3.32
C ILE A 95 4.29 -17.61 -3.08
N MET A 96 3.50 -16.75 -2.42
CA MET A 96 2.08 -17.01 -2.20
C MET A 96 1.30 -17.11 -3.52
N SER A 97 1.64 -16.32 -4.54
CA SER A 97 1.02 -16.42 -5.86
C SER A 97 1.23 -17.79 -6.52
N LEU A 98 2.42 -18.38 -6.34
CA LEU A 98 2.73 -19.73 -6.79
C LEU A 98 1.95 -20.78 -6.01
N ILE A 99 1.86 -20.66 -4.68
CA ILE A 99 1.11 -21.58 -3.81
C ILE A 99 -0.39 -21.54 -4.12
N GLU A 100 -0.92 -20.36 -4.44
CA GLU A 100 -2.35 -20.15 -4.69
C GLU A 100 -2.73 -20.27 -6.16
N HIS A 101 -1.75 -20.48 -7.06
CA HIS A 101 -1.94 -20.50 -8.52
C HIS A 101 -2.69 -19.26 -9.03
N ARG A 102 -2.31 -18.07 -8.55
CA ARG A 102 -2.93 -16.79 -8.87
C ARG A 102 -1.97 -15.84 -9.57
N PRO A 103 -2.46 -15.00 -10.51
CA PRO A 103 -1.64 -13.97 -11.11
C PRO A 103 -1.18 -12.96 -10.04
N TRP A 104 0.09 -12.59 -10.08
CA TRP A 104 0.69 -11.55 -9.24
C TRP A 104 -0.09 -10.23 -9.25
N GLY A 105 -0.62 -9.81 -10.43
CA GLY A 105 -1.39 -8.57 -10.59
C GLY A 105 -2.68 -8.50 -9.77
N ASP A 106 -3.19 -9.63 -9.26
CA ASP A 106 -4.38 -9.68 -8.41
C ASP A 106 -4.15 -9.02 -7.04
N TYR A 107 -2.89 -8.84 -6.64
CA TYR A 107 -2.52 -8.20 -5.37
C TYR A 107 -2.40 -6.68 -5.45
N GLY A 108 -3.03 -6.06 -6.44
CA GLY A 108 -3.27 -4.61 -6.48
C GLY A 108 -2.29 -3.78 -7.29
N LEU A 109 -1.17 -4.33 -7.80
CA LEU A 109 -0.21 -3.61 -8.64
C LEU A 109 -0.12 -4.21 -10.05
N PRO A 110 -1.17 -4.13 -10.89
CA PRO A 110 -1.11 -4.59 -12.27
C PRO A 110 -0.11 -3.75 -13.07
N VAL A 111 0.90 -4.40 -13.66
CA VAL A 111 1.99 -3.74 -14.41
C VAL A 111 1.46 -2.92 -15.59
N ARG A 112 0.37 -3.37 -16.23
CA ARG A 112 -0.22 -2.69 -17.40
C ARG A 112 -0.73 -1.28 -17.11
N SER A 113 -1.07 -0.96 -15.86
CA SER A 113 -1.50 0.37 -15.42
C SER A 113 -0.44 1.10 -14.60
N ALA A 114 0.80 0.57 -14.54
CA ALA A 114 1.90 1.17 -13.81
C ALA A 114 2.17 2.60 -14.32
N PHE A 115 2.24 3.54 -13.39
CA PHE A 115 2.46 4.96 -13.66
C PHE A 115 1.49 5.58 -14.68
N GLY A 116 0.30 4.96 -14.81
CA GLY A 116 -0.76 5.46 -15.67
C GLY A 116 -1.52 6.65 -15.08
N LYS A 117 -2.68 6.96 -15.67
CA LYS A 117 -3.52 8.11 -15.27
C LYS A 117 -3.82 8.15 -13.78
N ASP A 118 -4.14 7.01 -13.16
CA ASP A 118 -4.50 6.93 -11.75
C ASP A 118 -3.34 7.34 -10.84
N PHE A 119 -2.11 6.92 -11.18
CA PHE A 119 -0.92 7.33 -10.44
C PHE A 119 -0.71 8.85 -10.47
N TRP A 120 -0.73 9.47 -11.65
CA TRP A 120 -0.46 10.91 -11.77
C TRP A 120 -1.56 11.79 -11.17
N ILE A 121 -2.82 11.37 -11.32
CA ILE A 121 -3.95 12.07 -10.65
C ILE A 121 -3.81 11.93 -9.14
N GLY A 122 -3.44 10.74 -8.64
CA GLY A 122 -3.16 10.52 -7.24
C GLY A 122 -2.03 11.43 -6.75
N THR A 123 -0.88 11.46 -7.44
CA THR A 123 0.29 12.28 -7.09
C THR A 123 -0.07 13.77 -6.98
N PHE A 124 -0.77 14.29 -7.97
CA PHE A 124 -1.23 15.67 -7.93
C PHE A 124 -2.25 15.91 -6.81
N GLY A 125 -3.16 14.94 -6.59
CA GLY A 125 -4.14 14.96 -5.51
C GLY A 125 -3.50 14.98 -4.13
N GLY A 126 -2.46 14.18 -3.90
CA GLY A 126 -1.69 14.15 -2.65
C GLY A 126 -0.97 15.48 -2.38
N PHE A 127 -0.29 16.01 -3.40
CA PHE A 127 0.36 17.32 -3.29
C PHE A 127 -0.64 18.45 -2.99
N LEU A 128 -1.80 18.46 -3.63
CA LEU A 128 -2.85 19.45 -3.33
C LEU A 128 -3.43 19.27 -1.93
N ALA A 129 -3.57 18.04 -1.47
CA ALA A 129 -4.13 17.75 -0.15
C ALA A 129 -3.20 18.24 0.97
N ILE A 130 -1.88 17.97 0.92
CA ILE A 130 -0.94 18.52 1.90
C ILE A 130 -0.89 20.05 1.80
N SER A 131 -0.92 20.62 0.59
CA SER A 131 -0.97 22.07 0.40
C SER A 131 -2.21 22.68 1.03
N ALA A 132 -3.38 22.02 0.94
CA ALA A 132 -4.62 22.46 1.58
C ALA A 132 -4.53 22.40 3.11
N SER A 133 -3.93 21.34 3.68
CA SER A 133 -3.68 21.23 5.13
C SER A 133 -2.79 22.37 5.62
N LEU A 134 -1.67 22.64 4.94
CA LEU A 134 -0.78 23.75 5.27
C LEU A 134 -1.43 25.12 5.05
N ALA A 135 -2.26 25.28 4.02
CA ALA A 135 -3.04 26.50 3.81
C ALA A 135 -4.02 26.75 4.97
N GLY A 136 -4.68 25.71 5.47
CA GLY A 136 -5.50 25.81 6.67
C GLY A 136 -4.69 26.30 7.87
N ILE A 137 -3.54 25.69 8.15
CA ILE A 137 -2.65 26.12 9.24
C ILE A 137 -2.17 27.56 9.03
N PHE A 138 -1.85 27.95 7.79
CA PHE A 138 -1.44 29.31 7.43
C PHE A 138 -2.52 30.37 7.69
N LEU A 139 -3.78 30.09 7.34
CA LEU A 139 -4.89 30.99 7.59
C LEU A 139 -5.07 31.31 9.06
N PHE A 140 -4.74 30.37 9.95
CA PHE A 140 -4.73 30.56 11.41
C PHE A 140 -3.36 31.02 11.94
N ARG A 141 -2.48 31.53 11.07
CA ARG A 141 -1.14 32.03 11.40
C ARG A 141 -0.19 31.01 12.05
N GLY A 142 -0.49 29.71 11.87
CA GLY A 142 0.31 28.61 12.41
C GLY A 142 1.45 28.14 11.52
N PHE A 143 1.46 28.51 10.24
CA PHE A 143 2.47 28.13 9.25
C PHE A 143 2.98 29.34 8.46
N ARG A 144 4.27 29.34 8.11
CA ARG A 144 4.86 30.34 7.19
C ARG A 144 6.05 29.73 6.46
N ILE A 145 6.24 30.14 5.22
CA ILE A 145 7.48 29.94 4.46
C ILE A 145 8.44 31.06 4.84
N THR A 146 9.68 30.70 5.19
CA THR A 146 10.71 31.65 5.66
C THR A 146 11.80 31.90 4.62
N GLY A 147 11.89 31.07 3.59
CA GLY A 147 12.87 31.22 2.50
C GLY A 147 12.98 29.97 1.65
N VAL A 148 13.96 29.98 0.77
CA VAL A 148 14.36 28.84 -0.05
C VAL A 148 15.61 28.22 0.57
N ALA A 149 15.60 26.90 0.80
CA ALA A 149 16.69 26.18 1.45
C ALA A 149 17.76 25.68 0.47
N THR A 150 17.34 25.19 -0.68
CA THR A 150 18.22 24.52 -1.65
C THR A 150 18.13 25.17 -3.01
N HIS A 151 19.28 25.36 -3.67
CA HIS A 151 19.42 26.09 -4.94
C HIS A 151 20.32 25.34 -5.94
N GLY A 152 20.29 25.77 -7.20
CA GLY A 152 21.23 25.31 -8.24
C GLY A 152 21.19 23.83 -8.53
N SER A 153 22.34 23.22 -8.80
CA SER A 153 22.47 21.81 -9.13
C SER A 153 22.07 20.88 -7.98
N THR A 154 22.28 21.32 -6.73
CA THR A 154 21.86 20.58 -5.53
C THR A 154 20.34 20.42 -5.49
N LEU A 155 19.59 21.45 -5.92
CA LEU A 155 18.13 21.38 -6.01
C LEU A 155 17.69 20.32 -7.04
N ALA A 156 18.31 20.30 -8.22
CA ALA A 156 17.97 19.29 -9.24
C ALA A 156 18.23 17.85 -8.76
N MET A 157 19.36 17.64 -8.09
CA MET A 157 19.66 16.32 -7.48
C MET A 157 18.67 15.97 -6.36
N ALA A 158 18.31 16.92 -5.51
CA ALA A 158 17.34 16.70 -4.43
C ALA A 158 15.94 16.40 -4.99
N ILE A 159 15.48 17.10 -6.05
CA ILE A 159 14.22 16.79 -6.74
C ILE A 159 14.22 15.33 -7.21
N ALA A 160 15.25 14.92 -7.93
CA ALA A 160 15.33 13.56 -8.49
C ALA A 160 15.37 12.50 -7.37
N ALA A 161 16.22 12.72 -6.35
CA ALA A 161 16.38 11.78 -5.23
C ALA A 161 15.07 11.62 -4.44
N TRP A 162 14.44 12.72 -4.01
CA TRP A 162 13.21 12.68 -3.25
C TRP A 162 12.02 12.15 -4.06
N THR A 163 11.95 12.48 -5.37
CA THR A 163 10.89 11.93 -6.24
C THR A 163 10.99 10.40 -6.31
N GLY A 164 12.18 9.86 -6.57
CA GLY A 164 12.39 8.43 -6.60
C GLY A 164 12.10 7.77 -5.25
N THR A 165 12.55 8.40 -4.16
CA THR A 165 12.35 7.89 -2.80
C THR A 165 10.87 7.84 -2.44
N PHE A 166 10.09 8.90 -2.63
CA PHE A 166 8.67 8.88 -2.24
C PHE A 166 7.78 8.04 -3.16
N ILE A 167 8.15 7.86 -4.43
CA ILE A 167 7.52 6.84 -5.26
C ILE A 167 7.77 5.44 -4.65
N LEU A 168 8.98 5.17 -4.19
CA LEU A 168 9.33 3.89 -3.56
C LEU A 168 8.62 3.71 -2.21
N VAL A 169 8.50 4.76 -1.37
CA VAL A 169 7.71 4.75 -0.12
C VAL A 169 6.27 4.35 -0.41
N GLY A 170 5.60 5.09 -1.30
CA GLY A 170 4.21 4.79 -1.65
C GLY A 170 4.04 3.37 -2.21
N LEU A 171 4.98 2.87 -3.04
CA LEU A 171 4.95 1.48 -3.53
C LEU A 171 5.13 0.47 -2.41
N ALA A 172 6.11 0.68 -1.53
CA ALA A 172 6.46 -0.25 -0.47
C ALA A 172 5.35 -0.37 0.57
N GLU A 173 4.91 0.75 1.10
CA GLU A 173 3.91 0.77 2.16
C GLU A 173 2.53 0.38 1.67
N GLU A 174 2.09 0.90 0.50
CA GLU A 174 0.79 0.50 -0.03
C GLU A 174 0.75 -0.98 -0.40
N PHE A 175 1.84 -1.54 -0.94
CA PHE A 175 1.89 -2.96 -1.24
C PHE A 175 1.97 -3.83 0.02
N ALA A 176 2.75 -3.42 1.02
CA ALA A 176 2.89 -4.17 2.27
C ALA A 176 1.54 -4.33 3.01
N PHE A 177 0.75 -3.25 3.09
CA PHE A 177 -0.50 -3.24 3.86
C PHE A 177 -1.74 -3.51 3.00
N ARG A 178 -1.81 -3.02 1.76
CA ARG A 178 -3.00 -3.08 0.88
C ARG A 178 -2.84 -4.03 -0.31
N GLY A 179 -1.65 -4.63 -0.49
CA GLY A 179 -1.41 -5.69 -1.46
C GLY A 179 -1.94 -7.04 -1.00
N TYR A 180 -1.03 -8.01 -0.85
CA TYR A 180 -1.38 -9.38 -0.48
C TYR A 180 -2.17 -9.48 0.83
N LEU A 181 -1.79 -8.71 1.85
CA LEU A 181 -2.41 -8.76 3.18
C LEU A 181 -3.89 -8.37 3.12
N GLN A 182 -4.20 -7.20 2.56
CA GLN A 182 -5.58 -6.73 2.37
C GLN A 182 -6.39 -7.70 1.51
N TYR A 183 -5.81 -8.17 0.40
CA TYR A 183 -6.44 -9.13 -0.49
C TYR A 183 -6.86 -10.41 0.24
N THR A 184 -5.95 -10.99 1.02
CA THR A 184 -6.18 -12.24 1.74
C THR A 184 -7.15 -12.08 2.89
N LEU A 185 -7.03 -11.01 3.68
CA LEU A 185 -7.98 -10.69 4.74
C LEU A 185 -9.38 -10.43 4.17
N THR A 186 -9.49 -9.73 3.04
CA THR A 186 -10.78 -9.52 2.36
C THR A 186 -11.48 -10.83 2.02
N ALA A 187 -10.72 -11.85 1.58
CA ALA A 187 -11.27 -13.17 1.29
C ALA A 187 -11.80 -13.89 2.55
N GLY A 188 -11.30 -13.57 3.73
CA GLY A 188 -11.68 -14.20 4.99
C GLY A 188 -12.77 -13.49 5.76
N ILE A 189 -12.70 -12.17 5.85
CA ILE A 189 -13.54 -11.34 6.75
C ILE A 189 -14.26 -10.21 6.03
N GLY A 190 -14.14 -10.12 4.70
CA GLY A 190 -14.72 -9.04 3.91
C GLY A 190 -13.85 -7.78 3.84
N PHE A 191 -14.19 -6.89 2.90
CA PHE A 191 -13.32 -5.75 2.57
C PHE A 191 -13.12 -4.76 3.72
N TRP A 192 -14.20 -4.27 4.33
CA TRP A 192 -14.09 -3.21 5.35
C TRP A 192 -13.47 -3.66 6.67
N PRO A 193 -13.80 -4.82 7.24
CA PRO A 193 -13.07 -5.34 8.38
C PRO A 193 -11.57 -5.53 8.09
N ALA A 194 -11.22 -6.02 6.89
CA ALA A 194 -9.83 -6.11 6.46
C ALA A 194 -9.18 -4.73 6.36
N ALA A 195 -9.87 -3.74 5.78
CA ALA A 195 -9.39 -2.36 5.66
C ALA A 195 -9.13 -1.71 7.02
N ILE A 196 -10.02 -1.90 7.98
CA ILE A 196 -9.82 -1.41 9.35
C ILE A 196 -8.57 -2.05 9.97
N LEU A 197 -8.44 -3.38 9.87
CA LEU A 197 -7.32 -4.11 10.46
C LEU A 197 -5.98 -3.69 9.83
N THR A 198 -5.89 -3.61 8.50
CA THR A 198 -4.65 -3.19 7.82
C THR A 198 -4.31 -1.73 8.07
N SER A 199 -5.31 -0.85 8.24
CA SER A 199 -5.09 0.56 8.60
C SER A 199 -4.62 0.73 10.05
N LEU A 200 -5.13 -0.07 10.98
CA LEU A 200 -4.62 -0.11 12.36
C LEU A 200 -3.18 -0.62 12.42
N LEU A 201 -2.87 -1.68 11.67
CA LEU A 201 -1.48 -2.19 11.56
C LEU A 201 -0.54 -1.14 10.95
N PHE A 202 -1.02 -0.37 9.98
CA PHE A 202 -0.28 0.74 9.40
C PHE A 202 0.02 1.83 10.44
N GLY A 203 -0.97 2.21 11.26
CA GLY A 203 -0.74 3.12 12.39
C GLY A 203 0.26 2.57 13.40
N VAL A 204 0.17 1.28 13.76
CA VAL A 204 1.12 0.64 14.69
C VAL A 204 2.54 0.64 14.14
N ALA A 205 2.73 0.45 12.83
CA ALA A 205 4.05 0.49 12.20
C ALA A 205 4.73 1.87 12.36
N HIS A 206 3.95 2.96 12.42
CA HIS A 206 4.46 4.32 12.63
C HIS A 206 4.69 4.68 14.10
N ALA A 207 4.23 3.87 15.04
CA ALA A 207 4.35 4.17 16.48
C ALA A 207 5.80 4.25 16.99
N GLY A 208 6.77 3.73 16.23
CA GLY A 208 8.21 3.80 16.53
C GLY A 208 8.90 5.08 16.04
N ASN A 209 8.22 5.95 15.31
CA ASN A 209 8.83 7.16 14.77
C ASN A 209 9.17 8.16 15.90
N PRO A 210 10.36 8.79 15.91
CA PRO A 210 10.85 9.58 17.03
C PRO A 210 9.97 10.76 17.46
N GLY A 211 9.28 11.40 16.49
CA GLY A 211 8.43 12.55 16.74
C GLY A 211 6.95 12.25 16.82
N GLU A 212 6.56 10.97 16.78
CA GLU A 212 5.16 10.56 16.64
C GLU A 212 4.28 10.87 17.86
N SER A 213 3.00 11.04 17.64
CA SER A 213 1.98 11.35 18.65
C SER A 213 0.70 10.55 18.44
N LYS A 214 -0.14 10.49 19.47
CA LYS A 214 -1.46 9.83 19.33
C LYS A 214 -2.33 10.44 18.22
N ALA A 215 -2.23 11.76 18.02
CA ALA A 215 -2.96 12.46 16.96
C ALA A 215 -2.41 12.09 15.58
N GLY A 216 -1.07 11.99 15.43
CA GLY A 216 -0.44 11.52 14.20
C GLY A 216 -0.81 10.08 13.89
N LEU A 217 -0.71 9.16 14.86
CA LEU A 217 -1.12 7.76 14.68
C LEU A 217 -2.59 7.64 14.23
N LEU A 218 -3.48 8.46 14.79
CA LEU A 218 -4.87 8.51 14.34
C LEU A 218 -4.96 8.94 12.86
N SER A 219 -4.20 9.96 12.47
CA SER A 219 -4.16 10.42 11.08
C SER A 219 -3.60 9.36 10.14
N VAL A 220 -2.54 8.65 10.52
CA VAL A 220 -2.00 7.51 9.75
C VAL A 220 -3.05 6.42 9.54
N VAL A 221 -3.86 6.10 10.56
CA VAL A 221 -5.00 5.17 10.41
C VAL A 221 -6.04 5.71 9.44
N LEU A 222 -6.35 7.02 9.49
CA LEU A 222 -7.31 7.66 8.56
C LEU A 222 -6.78 7.66 7.12
N PHE A 223 -5.49 7.92 6.89
CA PHE A 223 -4.84 7.73 5.59
C PHE A 223 -4.99 6.28 5.13
N GLY A 224 -4.74 5.33 6.01
CA GLY A 224 -4.91 3.92 5.73
C GLY A 224 -6.29 3.56 5.21
N LEU A 225 -7.34 4.06 5.88
CA LEU A 225 -8.73 3.86 5.45
C LEU A 225 -9.03 4.56 4.12
N LEU A 226 -8.49 5.77 3.91
CA LEU A 226 -8.62 6.49 2.65
C LEU A 226 -7.97 5.71 1.48
N PHE A 227 -6.78 5.16 1.67
CA PHE A 227 -6.09 4.36 0.66
C PHE A 227 -6.84 3.05 0.36
N CYS A 228 -7.41 2.39 1.37
CA CYS A 228 -8.33 1.28 1.14
C CYS A 228 -9.59 1.71 0.37
N PHE A 229 -10.11 2.91 0.61
CA PHE A 229 -11.24 3.45 -0.15
C PHE A 229 -10.87 3.70 -1.62
N PHE A 230 -9.67 4.23 -1.89
CA PHE A 230 -9.15 4.36 -3.27
C PHE A 230 -9.04 2.99 -3.94
N LEU A 231 -8.41 2.01 -3.27
CA LEU A 231 -8.32 0.63 -3.76
C LEU A 231 -9.70 0.04 -4.09
N ARG A 232 -10.67 0.23 -3.21
CA ARG A 232 -12.03 -0.28 -3.44
C ARG A 232 -12.67 0.28 -4.71
N ARG A 233 -12.44 1.56 -5.00
CA ARG A 233 -13.04 2.26 -6.13
C ARG A 233 -12.30 2.05 -7.44
N THR A 234 -10.97 2.03 -7.41
CA THR A 234 -10.14 1.89 -8.62
C THR A 234 -9.86 0.44 -8.99
N GLY A 235 -9.90 -0.48 -8.01
CA GLY A 235 -9.54 -1.88 -8.18
C GLY A 235 -8.02 -2.14 -8.20
N ASN A 236 -7.20 -1.10 -8.00
CA ASN A 236 -5.74 -1.19 -7.94
C ASN A 236 -5.15 -0.13 -7.00
N LEU A 237 -3.84 -0.25 -6.69
CA LEU A 237 -3.15 0.63 -5.75
C LEU A 237 -2.55 1.88 -6.39
N TRP A 238 -2.52 2.02 -7.72
CA TRP A 238 -1.78 3.09 -8.36
C TRP A 238 -2.23 4.50 -7.96
N TRP A 239 -3.53 4.67 -7.70
CA TRP A 239 -4.03 5.95 -7.20
C TRP A 239 -3.56 6.24 -5.77
N ALA A 240 -3.59 5.22 -4.88
CA ALA A 240 -3.10 5.34 -3.52
C ALA A 240 -1.59 5.59 -3.48
N VAL A 241 -0.81 4.82 -4.25
CA VAL A 241 0.65 5.01 -4.40
C VAL A 241 0.98 6.42 -4.86
N GLY A 242 0.28 6.92 -5.88
CA GLY A 242 0.49 8.29 -6.34
C GLY A 242 0.16 9.34 -5.28
N PHE A 243 -0.99 9.21 -4.61
CA PHE A 243 -1.41 10.16 -3.58
C PHE A 243 -0.43 10.19 -2.41
N HIS A 244 -0.01 9.02 -1.92
CA HIS A 244 0.99 8.87 -0.87
C HIS A 244 2.30 9.58 -1.28
N ALA A 245 2.86 9.20 -2.42
CA ALA A 245 4.09 9.82 -2.94
C ALA A 245 3.98 11.34 -3.09
N GLY A 246 2.84 11.84 -3.58
CA GLY A 246 2.62 13.28 -3.77
C GLY A 246 2.45 14.05 -2.47
N TRP A 247 1.80 13.43 -1.47
CA TRP A 247 1.67 13.99 -0.13
C TRP A 247 3.04 14.14 0.53
N ASP A 248 3.82 13.06 0.65
CA ASP A 248 5.12 13.04 1.32
C ASP A 248 6.16 13.92 0.60
N TRP A 249 6.17 13.88 -0.74
CA TRP A 249 7.03 14.75 -1.53
C TRP A 249 6.73 16.23 -1.29
N GLY A 250 5.43 16.56 -1.22
CA GLY A 250 5.00 17.92 -0.89
C GLY A 250 5.40 18.30 0.53
N GLN A 251 5.14 17.44 1.50
CA GLN A 251 5.39 17.66 2.91
C GLN A 251 6.89 17.81 3.20
N THR A 252 7.67 16.79 2.90
CA THR A 252 9.07 16.69 3.28
C THR A 252 9.98 17.52 2.37
N PHE A 253 9.89 17.31 1.06
CA PHE A 253 10.80 17.96 0.13
C PHE A 253 10.36 19.38 -0.22
N PHE A 254 9.11 19.57 -0.66
CA PHE A 254 8.69 20.88 -1.18
C PHE A 254 8.53 21.90 -0.05
N TYR A 255 7.74 21.61 0.97
CA TYR A 255 7.48 22.53 2.07
C TYR A 255 8.53 22.47 3.19
N GLY A 256 9.34 21.43 3.27
CA GLY A 256 10.38 21.29 4.28
C GLY A 256 9.83 21.19 5.70
N VAL A 257 8.81 20.37 5.91
CA VAL A 257 8.22 20.14 7.23
C VAL A 257 8.36 18.65 7.61
N SER A 258 8.27 18.36 8.91
CA SER A 258 8.36 16.99 9.41
C SER A 258 7.30 16.10 8.79
N ASP A 259 7.65 14.84 8.59
CA ASP A 259 6.84 13.79 8.02
C ASP A 259 6.79 12.62 9.00
N SER A 260 5.60 12.28 9.48
CA SER A 260 5.37 11.25 10.50
C SER A 260 6.35 11.32 11.68
N GLY A 261 6.64 12.55 12.13
CA GLY A 261 7.56 12.80 13.23
C GLY A 261 9.04 12.80 12.88
N ILE A 262 9.42 12.68 11.61
CA ILE A 262 10.81 12.69 11.17
C ILE A 262 11.12 14.03 10.47
N PRO A 263 12.17 14.78 10.90
CA PRO A 263 12.49 16.08 10.32
C PRO A 263 13.01 15.97 8.89
N PRO A 264 12.74 16.99 8.02
CA PRO A 264 13.18 17.01 6.63
C PRO A 264 14.70 17.17 6.49
N TYR A 265 15.23 16.69 5.36
CA TYR A 265 16.64 16.82 4.98
C TYR A 265 16.75 17.25 3.52
N HIS A 266 17.57 18.29 3.22
CA HIS A 266 17.75 18.84 1.87
C HIS A 266 16.43 19.16 1.14
N ASN A 267 15.55 19.88 1.84
CA ASN A 267 14.25 20.34 1.34
C ASN A 267 14.38 21.57 0.44
N PHE A 268 13.33 21.89 -0.31
CA PHE A 268 13.29 23.07 -1.19
C PHE A 268 13.01 24.35 -0.42
N LEU A 269 11.92 24.39 0.37
CA LEU A 269 11.53 25.56 1.14
C LEU A 269 11.87 25.41 2.62
N ASN A 270 12.34 26.49 3.23
CA ASN A 270 12.37 26.60 4.69
C ASN A 270 11.01 27.04 5.19
N SER A 271 10.46 26.29 6.13
CA SER A 271 9.17 26.56 6.74
C SER A 271 9.25 26.62 8.26
N ALA A 272 8.33 27.33 8.88
CA ALA A 272 8.24 27.42 10.32
C ALA A 272 6.80 27.32 10.81
N PHE A 273 6.62 26.59 11.89
CA PHE A 273 5.35 26.50 12.60
C PHE A 273 5.34 27.38 13.85
N ARG A 274 4.16 27.91 14.17
CA ARG A 274 3.89 28.67 15.39
C ARG A 274 2.49 28.39 15.92
N GLY A 275 2.37 28.14 17.19
CA GLY A 275 1.08 27.93 17.83
C GLY A 275 0.96 26.56 18.50
N PRO A 276 -0.25 26.21 18.98
CA PRO A 276 -0.47 24.98 19.70
C PRO A 276 -0.39 23.74 18.79
N GLN A 277 -0.10 22.58 19.37
CA GLN A 277 0.09 21.32 18.65
C GLN A 277 -1.16 20.90 17.84
N TRP A 278 -2.36 21.11 18.35
CA TRP A 278 -3.58 20.78 17.61
C TRP A 278 -3.70 21.55 16.27
N LEU A 279 -3.13 22.75 16.19
CA LEU A 279 -3.10 23.57 14.98
C LEU A 279 -1.98 23.14 14.04
N THR A 280 -0.77 22.98 14.56
CA THR A 280 0.46 22.81 13.75
C THR A 280 0.84 21.34 13.51
N GLY A 281 0.31 20.43 14.32
CA GLY A 281 0.70 19.03 14.38
C GLY A 281 1.93 18.75 15.26
N GLY A 282 2.58 19.80 15.78
CA GLY A 282 3.74 19.68 16.69
C GLY A 282 4.94 19.02 16.01
N THR A 283 5.54 18.03 16.68
CA THR A 283 6.72 17.30 16.20
C THR A 283 6.42 16.37 15.05
N VAL A 284 5.18 15.86 14.94
CA VAL A 284 4.73 14.99 13.84
C VAL A 284 4.77 15.74 12.51
N GLY A 285 4.41 17.01 12.54
CA GLY A 285 4.17 17.81 11.35
C GLY A 285 2.67 17.96 11.05
N PRO A 286 2.31 18.49 9.87
CA PRO A 286 0.93 18.86 9.52
C PRO A 286 -0.05 17.67 9.58
N GLU A 287 0.42 16.44 9.53
CA GLU A 287 -0.42 15.23 9.64
C GLU A 287 -1.20 15.17 10.94
N ALA A 288 -0.60 15.59 12.07
CA ALA A 288 -1.27 15.66 13.36
C ALA A 288 -2.07 16.96 13.58
N SER A 289 -2.17 17.82 12.59
CA SER A 289 -3.02 19.01 12.62
C SER A 289 -4.49 18.63 12.45
N VAL A 290 -5.38 19.40 13.10
CA VAL A 290 -6.83 19.29 12.93
C VAL A 290 -7.30 19.48 11.48
N PHE A 291 -6.51 20.14 10.65
CA PHE A 291 -6.84 20.35 9.23
C PHE A 291 -6.67 19.08 8.39
N THR A 292 -5.74 18.20 8.74
CA THR A 292 -5.51 16.98 7.98
C THR A 292 -6.74 16.07 7.90
N PRO A 293 -7.40 15.65 9.00
CA PRO A 293 -8.60 14.85 8.88
C PRO A 293 -9.72 15.55 8.10
N VAL A 294 -9.85 16.88 8.20
CA VAL A 294 -10.82 17.66 7.39
C VAL A 294 -10.51 17.54 5.91
N VAL A 295 -9.23 17.71 5.52
CA VAL A 295 -8.79 17.58 4.13
C VAL A 295 -9.00 16.14 3.62
N LEU A 296 -8.69 15.11 4.42
CA LEU A 296 -8.92 13.72 4.03
C LEU A 296 -10.41 13.43 3.77
N VAL A 297 -11.31 13.98 4.57
CA VAL A 297 -12.75 13.88 4.33
C VAL A 297 -13.15 14.58 3.02
N ILE A 298 -12.63 15.79 2.78
CA ILE A 298 -12.89 16.51 1.52
C ILE A 298 -12.39 15.70 0.33
N VAL A 299 -11.17 15.14 0.40
CA VAL A 299 -10.60 14.27 -0.63
C VAL A 299 -11.49 13.05 -0.85
N ALA A 300 -11.94 12.37 0.21
CA ALA A 300 -12.84 11.22 0.08
C ALA A 300 -14.15 11.58 -0.61
N VAL A 301 -14.76 12.72 -0.24
CA VAL A 301 -16.00 13.21 -0.86
C VAL A 301 -15.78 13.54 -2.34
N LEU A 302 -14.73 14.30 -2.67
CA LEU A 302 -14.42 14.65 -4.06
C LEU A 302 -14.12 13.38 -4.88
N PHE A 303 -13.28 12.50 -4.36
CA PHE A 303 -12.95 11.24 -5.01
C PHE A 303 -14.20 10.40 -5.30
N SER A 304 -15.15 10.31 -4.35
CA SER A 304 -16.40 9.56 -4.51
C SER A 304 -17.30 10.10 -5.63
N ARG A 305 -17.17 11.37 -6.00
CA ARG A 305 -17.94 11.99 -7.10
C ARG A 305 -17.44 11.56 -8.47
N PHE A 306 -16.13 11.30 -8.60
CA PHE A 306 -15.50 10.90 -9.86
C PHE A 306 -15.40 9.39 -10.00
N TYR A 307 -15.10 8.68 -8.91
CA TYR A 307 -14.97 7.22 -8.85
C TYR A 307 -16.19 6.60 -8.16
N ARG A 308 -17.30 6.47 -8.88
CA ARG A 308 -18.60 6.02 -8.32
C ARG A 308 -18.70 4.51 -8.18
N GLU A 309 -18.06 3.75 -9.05
CA GLU A 309 -18.12 2.29 -9.09
C GLU A 309 -17.13 1.64 -8.11
N ASN A 310 -17.50 0.49 -7.57
CA ASN A 310 -16.59 -0.37 -6.87
C ASN A 310 -15.95 -1.33 -7.88
N ARG A 311 -14.67 -1.15 -8.16
CA ARG A 311 -13.91 -1.96 -9.12
C ARG A 311 -13.04 -3.01 -8.45
N TYR A 312 -12.94 -2.99 -7.13
CA TYR A 312 -12.21 -4.03 -6.39
C TYR A 312 -12.93 -5.36 -6.56
N LEU A 313 -12.29 -6.29 -7.24
CA LEU A 313 -12.81 -7.65 -7.42
C LEU A 313 -12.64 -8.40 -6.10
N MET A 314 -13.75 -8.83 -5.50
CA MET A 314 -13.70 -9.70 -4.33
C MET A 314 -12.92 -10.96 -4.69
N PRO A 315 -11.96 -11.40 -3.84
CA PRO A 315 -11.23 -12.62 -4.08
C PRO A 315 -12.20 -13.80 -4.19
N THR A 316 -12.51 -14.20 -5.41
CA THR A 316 -13.36 -15.37 -5.65
C THR A 316 -12.54 -16.63 -5.51
N SER A 317 -13.16 -17.67 -5.00
CA SER A 317 -12.56 -18.99 -4.76
C SER A 317 -12.26 -19.78 -6.01
N ALA A 318 -12.90 -19.43 -7.11
CA ALA A 318 -12.75 -20.15 -8.36
C ALA A 318 -11.49 -19.66 -9.08
N ALA A 319 -10.53 -20.56 -9.29
CA ALA A 319 -9.62 -20.41 -10.40
C ALA A 319 -10.46 -20.03 -11.63
N ARG A 320 -10.12 -18.93 -12.31
CA ARG A 320 -10.75 -18.63 -13.61
C ARG A 320 -10.67 -19.91 -14.44
N PRO A 321 -11.74 -20.37 -15.08
CA PRO A 321 -11.64 -21.49 -16.01
C PRO A 321 -10.45 -21.22 -16.92
N GLN A 322 -9.54 -22.17 -17.01
CA GLN A 322 -8.43 -22.02 -17.95
C GLN A 322 -9.04 -21.88 -19.34
N VAL A 323 -8.42 -21.08 -20.20
CA VAL A 323 -8.88 -20.87 -21.59
C VAL A 323 -9.03 -22.22 -22.32
N SER A 324 -8.36 -23.28 -21.85
CA SER A 324 -8.51 -24.67 -22.30
C SER A 324 -9.90 -25.27 -22.02
N ASP A 325 -10.70 -24.71 -21.09
CA ASP A 325 -12.04 -25.23 -20.77
C ASP A 325 -13.15 -24.60 -21.63
N LEU A 326 -12.81 -23.62 -22.46
CA LEU A 326 -13.67 -23.09 -23.48
C LEU A 326 -13.66 -24.07 -24.65
N LYS A 327 -14.59 -25.04 -24.67
CA LYS A 327 -14.86 -25.81 -25.89
C LYS A 327 -15.10 -24.83 -27.06
N PRO A 328 -14.46 -25.02 -28.23
CA PRO A 328 -14.77 -24.23 -29.39
C PRO A 328 -16.29 -24.32 -29.62
N GLN A 329 -16.99 -23.20 -29.61
CA GLN A 329 -18.35 -23.17 -30.15
C GLN A 329 -18.24 -23.49 -31.63
N THR A 330 -18.58 -24.72 -32.00
CA THR A 330 -18.82 -25.06 -33.40
C THR A 330 -20.05 -24.29 -33.82
N PHE A 331 -19.86 -23.24 -34.61
CA PHE A 331 -20.92 -22.62 -35.37
C PHE A 331 -21.37 -23.64 -36.40
N ASP A 332 -22.51 -24.27 -36.15
CA ASP A 332 -23.21 -25.10 -37.12
C ASP A 332 -23.82 -24.16 -38.19
N LEU A 333 -23.09 -24.00 -39.28
CA LEU A 333 -23.61 -23.35 -40.48
C LEU A 333 -24.50 -24.41 -41.18
N GLY A 334 -25.77 -24.45 -40.79
CA GLY A 334 -26.78 -25.26 -41.49
C GLY A 334 -26.74 -25.01 -43.00
N PRO A 335 -27.09 -26.01 -43.83
CA PRO A 335 -26.97 -25.89 -45.27
C PRO A 335 -27.92 -24.79 -45.78
N GLN A 336 -27.36 -23.81 -46.52
CA GLN A 336 -28.14 -22.88 -47.31
C GLN A 336 -28.67 -23.64 -48.53
N ALA A 337 -30.00 -23.83 -48.58
CA ALA A 337 -30.74 -24.24 -49.76
C ALA A 337 -31.24 -23.00 -50.52
#